data_f64d04a5bee4fee573b867c4801c7f25
#
_entry.id   f64d04a5bee4fee573b867c4801c7f25
#
_cell.length_a   1.000
_cell.length_b   1.000
_cell.length_c   1.000
_cell.angle_alpha   90.00
_cell.angle_beta   90.00
_cell.angle_gamma   90.00
#
_symmetry.space_group_name_H-M   'P 1'
#
loop_
_entity.id
_entity.type
_entity.pdbx_description
1 polymer ?
#
loop_
_entity_poly.entity_id
_entity_poly.type
_entity_poly.pdbx_seq_one_letter_code
_entity_poly.pdbx_strand_id
1 'polypeptide(L)'
;AARLFAAKGYNAVSVRDIAAEMELTPASLYYYFPDKETLYRQTLVMVFTGVQSAFKAPQGTTGIEKMECLIRNVVTYCCGNPIFTRLLLRELNEGLEERLHFLADSVFATLHENFIKILAQYGIRDTERIMESIESSLIGYLQLSRVSHSLRHYAGHPLTAAVIAERICAQIRRELQP
;
A
#
# COMPACT_ATOMS: atom_id res chain seq x y z
N ALA A 1 12.60 0.21 -13.74
CA ALA A 1 11.64 -0.91 -13.71
C ALA A 1 10.31 -0.53 -13.04
N ALA A 2 10.30 -0.09 -11.76
CA ALA A 2 9.05 0.17 -11.00
C ALA A 2 8.09 1.15 -11.71
N ARG A 3 8.61 2.23 -12.28
CA ARG A 3 7.81 3.23 -13.02
C ARG A 3 7.14 2.61 -14.26
N LEU A 4 7.86 1.78 -15.01
CA LEU A 4 7.31 1.11 -16.18
C LEU A 4 6.19 0.15 -15.80
N PHE A 5 6.43 -0.69 -14.81
CA PHE A 5 5.41 -1.63 -14.32
C PHE A 5 4.19 -0.91 -13.74
N ALA A 6 4.39 0.15 -12.96
CA ALA A 6 3.27 0.94 -12.44
C ALA A 6 2.45 1.62 -13.55
N ALA A 7 3.10 2.07 -14.63
CA ALA A 7 2.43 2.74 -15.74
C ALA A 7 1.73 1.77 -16.69
N LYS A 8 2.41 0.71 -17.12
CA LYS A 8 1.97 -0.17 -18.22
C LYS A 8 1.44 -1.54 -17.75
N GLY A 9 1.74 -1.95 -16.51
CA GLY A 9 1.46 -3.29 -15.98
C GLY A 9 2.50 -4.33 -16.38
N TYR A 10 2.42 -5.49 -15.73
CA TYR A 10 3.39 -6.58 -15.92
C TYR A 10 3.46 -7.03 -17.38
N ASN A 11 2.30 -7.35 -18.00
CA ASN A 11 2.25 -7.98 -19.31
C ASN A 11 2.80 -7.08 -20.44
N ALA A 12 2.55 -5.77 -20.37
CA ALA A 12 2.92 -4.81 -21.42
C ALA A 12 4.37 -4.30 -21.33
N VAL A 13 5.14 -4.71 -20.32
CA VAL A 13 6.55 -4.32 -20.15
C VAL A 13 7.44 -5.48 -20.52
N SER A 14 8.42 -5.27 -21.40
CA SER A 14 9.47 -6.25 -21.72
C SER A 14 10.77 -5.95 -20.95
N VAL A 15 11.62 -6.98 -20.80
CA VAL A 15 12.98 -6.79 -20.22
C VAL A 15 13.80 -5.83 -21.05
N ARG A 16 13.55 -5.77 -22.39
CA ARG A 16 14.20 -4.81 -23.28
C ARG A 16 13.81 -3.37 -22.99
N ASP A 17 12.52 -3.11 -22.70
CA ASP A 17 12.04 -1.77 -22.32
C ASP A 17 12.69 -1.30 -21.02
N ILE A 18 12.84 -2.22 -20.06
CA ILE A 18 13.49 -1.91 -18.78
C ILE A 18 14.98 -1.63 -18.99
N ALA A 19 15.66 -2.45 -19.78
CA ALA A 19 17.06 -2.26 -20.10
C ALA A 19 17.29 -0.90 -20.78
N ALA A 20 16.46 -0.57 -21.77
CA ALA A 20 16.54 0.72 -22.48
C ALA A 20 16.35 1.91 -21.55
N GLU A 21 15.36 1.86 -20.62
CA GLU A 21 15.14 2.95 -19.64
C GLU A 21 16.31 3.13 -18.67
N MET A 22 17.06 2.05 -18.42
CA MET A 22 18.21 2.05 -17.49
C MET A 22 19.55 2.25 -18.21
N GLU A 23 19.53 2.47 -19.52
CA GLU A 23 20.74 2.54 -20.35
C GLU A 23 21.64 1.30 -20.24
N LEU A 24 21.01 0.13 -20.05
CA LEU A 24 21.64 -1.17 -19.93
C LEU A 24 21.35 -2.05 -21.15
N THR A 25 22.14 -3.11 -21.31
CA THR A 25 21.79 -4.17 -22.27
C THR A 25 20.83 -5.18 -21.61
N PRO A 26 19.96 -5.86 -22.36
CA PRO A 26 19.17 -6.96 -21.83
C PRO A 26 20.01 -8.07 -21.19
N ALA A 27 21.19 -8.36 -21.76
CA ALA A 27 22.12 -9.33 -21.20
C ALA A 27 22.61 -8.95 -19.79
N SER A 28 22.85 -7.66 -19.55
CA SER A 28 23.21 -7.16 -18.22
C SER A 28 22.11 -7.38 -17.20
N LEU A 29 20.84 -7.21 -17.61
CA LEU A 29 19.71 -7.48 -16.71
C LEU A 29 19.55 -8.98 -16.43
N TYR A 30 19.69 -9.84 -17.44
CA TYR A 30 19.60 -11.29 -17.27
C TYR A 30 20.72 -11.88 -16.41
N TYR A 31 21.84 -11.18 -16.28
CA TYR A 31 22.90 -11.57 -15.34
C TYR A 31 22.44 -11.50 -13.89
N TYR A 32 21.59 -10.52 -13.53
CA TYR A 32 21.07 -10.34 -12.17
C TYR A 32 19.70 -10.97 -11.95
N PHE A 33 18.87 -11.03 -12.99
CA PHE A 33 17.50 -11.50 -12.93
C PHE A 33 17.29 -12.54 -14.02
N PRO A 34 17.19 -13.83 -13.68
CA PRO A 34 17.09 -14.91 -14.66
C PRO A 34 15.88 -14.76 -15.60
N ASP A 35 14.83 -14.11 -15.14
CA ASP A 35 13.62 -13.86 -15.92
C ASP A 35 12.90 -12.58 -15.48
N LYS A 36 11.87 -12.22 -16.24
CA LYS A 36 11.03 -11.04 -16.00
C LYS A 36 10.23 -11.15 -14.69
N GLU A 37 9.78 -12.35 -14.33
CA GLU A 37 9.00 -12.58 -13.12
C GLU A 37 9.84 -12.31 -11.88
N THR A 38 11.04 -12.82 -11.83
CA THR A 38 12.00 -12.56 -10.73
C THR A 38 12.30 -11.08 -10.59
N LEU A 39 12.57 -10.40 -11.71
CA LEU A 39 12.80 -8.94 -11.71
C LEU A 39 11.56 -8.18 -11.20
N TYR A 40 10.38 -8.60 -11.60
CA TYR A 40 9.12 -7.99 -11.14
C TYR A 40 8.89 -8.19 -9.65
N ARG A 41 9.00 -9.43 -9.15
CA ARG A 41 8.85 -9.75 -7.72
C ARG A 41 9.82 -8.96 -6.85
N GLN A 42 11.09 -8.86 -7.24
CA GLN A 42 12.05 -8.05 -6.51
C GLN A 42 11.73 -6.54 -6.58
N THR A 43 11.21 -6.08 -7.70
CA THR A 43 10.71 -4.70 -7.83
C THR A 43 9.55 -4.43 -6.88
N LEU A 44 8.60 -5.35 -6.76
CA LEU A 44 7.47 -5.24 -5.83
C LEU A 44 7.96 -5.22 -4.37
N VAL A 45 8.85 -6.13 -3.99
CA VAL A 45 9.43 -6.16 -2.64
C VAL A 45 10.11 -4.83 -2.31
N MET A 46 10.96 -4.32 -3.21
CA MET A 46 11.65 -3.04 -3.03
C MET A 46 10.66 -1.88 -2.83
N VAL A 47 9.61 -1.81 -3.65
CA VAL A 47 8.62 -0.73 -3.58
C VAL A 47 7.76 -0.86 -2.31
N PHE A 48 7.34 -2.06 -1.96
CA PHE A 48 6.41 -2.29 -0.86
C PHE A 48 7.08 -2.28 0.52
N THR A 49 8.35 -2.68 0.61
CA THR A 49 9.13 -2.55 1.86
C THR A 49 9.22 -1.08 2.30
N GLY A 50 9.15 -0.14 1.39
CA GLY A 50 9.15 1.30 1.70
C GLY A 50 8.03 1.73 2.65
N VAL A 51 6.88 1.05 2.65
CA VAL A 51 5.74 1.37 3.54
C VAL A 51 6.07 1.11 5.02
N GLN A 52 7.07 0.27 5.33
CA GLN A 52 7.50 0.01 6.71
C GLN A 52 7.88 1.31 7.45
N SER A 53 8.37 2.31 6.72
CA SER A 53 8.69 3.61 7.30
C SER A 53 7.47 4.35 7.87
N ALA A 54 6.27 4.07 7.34
CA ALA A 54 5.02 4.67 7.79
C ALA A 54 4.50 4.06 9.12
N PHE A 55 5.00 2.88 9.52
CA PHE A 55 4.63 2.21 10.76
C PHE A 55 5.39 2.72 11.99
N LYS A 56 5.90 3.94 11.93
CA LYS A 56 6.58 4.60 13.05
C LYS A 56 5.62 5.59 13.71
N ALA A 57 5.36 5.39 15.01
CA ALA A 57 4.69 6.38 15.85
C ALA A 57 5.71 7.12 16.71
N PRO A 58 5.46 8.39 17.08
CA PRO A 58 6.29 9.11 18.03
C PRO A 58 6.42 8.36 19.36
N GLN A 59 7.58 8.52 20.01
CA GLN A 59 7.77 7.96 21.34
C GLN A 59 6.77 8.58 22.33
N GLY A 60 6.23 7.75 23.24
CA GLY A 60 5.28 8.20 24.24
C GLY A 60 3.81 8.23 23.78
N THR A 61 3.52 8.05 22.49
CA THR A 61 2.14 7.88 22.05
C THR A 61 1.60 6.52 22.52
N THR A 62 0.39 6.52 23.05
CA THR A 62 -0.27 5.33 23.58
C THR A 62 -1.71 5.23 23.07
N GLY A 63 -2.32 4.08 23.22
CA GLY A 63 -3.73 3.90 22.97
C GLY A 63 -4.15 4.20 21.54
N ILE A 64 -5.35 4.73 21.45
CA ILE A 64 -6.01 5.11 20.20
C ILE A 64 -5.19 6.15 19.43
N GLU A 65 -4.48 7.04 20.12
CA GLU A 65 -3.62 8.06 19.50
C GLU A 65 -2.52 7.43 18.65
N LYS A 66 -1.90 6.35 19.14
CA LYS A 66 -0.87 5.63 18.40
C LYS A 66 -1.45 4.97 17.15
N MET A 67 -2.60 4.34 17.28
CA MET A 67 -3.30 3.73 16.15
C MET A 67 -3.65 4.79 15.09
N GLU A 68 -4.24 5.90 15.49
CA GLU A 68 -4.57 6.98 14.57
C GLU A 68 -3.35 7.61 13.89
N CYS A 69 -2.24 7.74 14.63
CA CYS A 69 -0.98 8.21 14.08
C CYS A 69 -0.49 7.25 12.99
N LEU A 70 -0.54 5.95 13.22
CA LEU A 70 -0.15 4.94 12.23
C LEU A 70 -1.07 4.98 11.00
N ILE A 71 -2.39 5.09 11.19
CA ILE A 71 -3.35 5.23 10.09
C ILE A 71 -2.99 6.46 9.24
N ARG A 72 -2.77 7.63 9.88
CA ARG A 72 -2.39 8.86 9.17
C ARG A 72 -1.08 8.71 8.39
N ASN A 73 -0.09 8.06 8.98
CA ASN A 73 1.20 7.83 8.34
C ASN A 73 1.07 6.92 7.12
N VAL A 74 0.35 5.81 7.24
CA VAL A 74 0.13 4.87 6.14
C VAL A 74 -0.66 5.53 5.02
N VAL A 75 -1.75 6.23 5.33
CA VAL A 75 -2.54 6.97 4.33
C VAL A 75 -1.67 8.02 3.62
N THR A 76 -0.88 8.78 4.38
CA THR A 76 0.02 9.81 3.82
C THR A 76 1.05 9.16 2.90
N TYR A 77 1.64 8.04 3.32
CA TYR A 77 2.58 7.28 2.50
C TYR A 77 1.94 6.81 1.19
N CYS A 78 0.77 6.17 1.27
CA CYS A 78 0.07 5.68 0.08
C CYS A 78 -0.30 6.82 -0.89
N CYS A 79 -0.84 7.92 -0.38
CA CYS A 79 -1.19 9.08 -1.22
C CYS A 79 0.04 9.78 -1.81
N GLY A 80 1.16 9.82 -1.08
CA GLY A 80 2.41 10.45 -1.51
C GLY A 80 3.28 9.60 -2.43
N ASN A 81 2.99 8.29 -2.57
CA ASN A 81 3.78 7.35 -3.36
C ASN A 81 2.97 6.71 -4.49
N PRO A 82 2.76 7.40 -5.61
CA PRO A 82 1.89 6.94 -6.68
C PRO A 82 2.36 5.64 -7.35
N ILE A 83 3.67 5.35 -7.33
CA ILE A 83 4.21 4.08 -7.85
C ILE A 83 3.77 2.93 -6.96
N PHE A 84 3.93 3.06 -5.64
CA PHE A 84 3.45 2.10 -4.65
C PHE A 84 1.95 1.83 -4.83
N THR A 85 1.14 2.87 -4.79
CA THR A 85 -0.32 2.76 -4.88
C THR A 85 -0.78 2.11 -6.18
N ARG A 86 -0.19 2.49 -7.33
CA ARG A 86 -0.53 1.88 -8.61
C ARG A 86 -0.17 0.41 -8.68
N LEU A 87 1.00 0.02 -8.20
CA LEU A 87 1.42 -1.38 -8.17
C LEU A 87 0.54 -2.19 -7.21
N LEU A 88 0.26 -1.65 -6.02
CA LEU A 88 -0.65 -2.30 -5.06
C LEU A 88 -2.02 -2.57 -5.66
N LEU A 89 -2.67 -1.55 -6.21
CA LEU A 89 -3.99 -1.70 -6.82
C LEU A 89 -3.99 -2.63 -8.04
N ARG A 90 -2.90 -2.68 -8.81
CA ARG A 90 -2.76 -3.64 -9.89
C ARG A 90 -2.66 -5.06 -9.39
N GLU A 91 -1.82 -5.33 -8.40
CA GLU A 91 -1.70 -6.69 -7.86
C GLU A 91 -3.00 -7.16 -7.21
N LEU A 92 -3.72 -6.30 -6.51
CA LEU A 92 -5.01 -6.64 -5.94
C LEU A 92 -6.09 -6.95 -6.99
N ASN A 93 -6.04 -6.31 -8.18
CA ASN A 93 -7.06 -6.48 -9.22
C ASN A 93 -6.67 -7.51 -10.30
N GLU A 94 -5.39 -7.61 -10.63
CA GLU A 94 -4.88 -8.35 -11.78
C GLU A 94 -3.79 -9.37 -11.41
N GLY A 95 -3.33 -9.35 -10.13
CA GLY A 95 -2.24 -10.19 -9.66
C GLY A 95 -2.58 -11.68 -9.69
N LEU A 96 -1.58 -12.49 -10.05
CA LEU A 96 -1.68 -13.93 -9.91
C LEU A 96 -1.67 -14.31 -8.43
N GLU A 97 -2.41 -15.34 -8.06
CA GLU A 97 -2.53 -15.83 -6.68
C GLU A 97 -1.15 -16.09 -6.05
N GLU A 98 -0.23 -16.67 -6.80
CA GLU A 98 1.15 -16.89 -6.34
C GLU A 98 1.90 -15.60 -5.99
N ARG A 99 1.67 -14.49 -6.73
CA ARG A 99 2.28 -13.21 -6.41
C ARG A 99 1.65 -12.54 -5.21
N LEU A 100 0.32 -12.69 -5.05
CA LEU A 100 -0.38 -12.18 -3.87
C LEU A 100 0.10 -12.90 -2.61
N HIS A 101 0.23 -14.24 -2.63
CA HIS A 101 0.81 -15.00 -1.53
C HIS A 101 2.26 -14.57 -1.25
N PHE A 102 3.08 -14.46 -2.27
CA PHE A 102 4.46 -13.99 -2.12
C PHE A 102 4.55 -12.61 -1.45
N LEU A 103 3.69 -11.67 -1.82
CA LEU A 103 3.64 -10.34 -1.22
C LEU A 103 3.10 -10.39 0.22
N ALA A 104 2.07 -11.19 0.46
CA ALA A 104 1.54 -11.41 1.80
C ALA A 104 2.66 -11.87 2.75
N ASP A 105 3.38 -12.92 2.37
CA ASP A 105 4.43 -13.51 3.20
C ASP A 105 5.68 -12.60 3.32
N SER A 106 6.11 -12.01 2.19
CA SER A 106 7.38 -11.28 2.15
C SER A 106 7.31 -9.85 2.70
N VAL A 107 6.13 -9.23 2.66
CA VAL A 107 5.98 -7.79 2.96
C VAL A 107 4.89 -7.53 3.99
N PHE A 108 3.67 -8.03 3.75
CA PHE A 108 2.51 -7.60 4.52
C PHE A 108 2.33 -8.33 5.84
N ALA A 109 2.74 -9.60 5.96
CA ALA A 109 2.60 -10.37 7.19
C ALA A 109 3.19 -9.67 8.42
N THR A 110 4.43 -9.21 8.32
CA THR A 110 5.09 -8.48 9.43
C THR A 110 4.38 -7.17 9.78
N LEU A 111 3.87 -6.46 8.78
CA LEU A 111 3.15 -5.20 8.99
C LEU A 111 1.82 -5.45 9.68
N HIS A 112 1.08 -6.45 9.19
CA HIS A 112 -0.20 -6.88 9.73
C HIS A 112 -0.05 -7.33 11.21
N GLU A 113 0.88 -8.25 11.49
CA GLU A 113 1.16 -8.71 12.85
C GLU A 113 1.52 -7.57 13.81
N ASN A 114 2.35 -6.63 13.37
CA ASN A 114 2.74 -5.50 14.21
C ASN A 114 1.53 -4.61 14.53
N PHE A 115 0.63 -4.40 13.57
CA PHE A 115 -0.57 -3.62 13.77
C PHE A 115 -1.54 -4.33 14.72
N ILE A 116 -1.77 -5.64 14.52
CA ILE A 116 -2.57 -6.48 15.43
C ILE A 116 -2.04 -6.43 16.87
N LYS A 117 -0.72 -6.56 17.05
CA LYS A 117 -0.08 -6.44 18.39
C LYS A 117 -0.36 -5.08 19.04
N ILE A 118 -0.33 -4.00 18.26
CA ILE A 118 -0.66 -2.67 18.74
C ILE A 118 -2.13 -2.61 19.16
N LEU A 119 -3.06 -3.07 18.36
CA LEU A 119 -4.48 -3.11 18.69
C LEU A 119 -4.76 -3.93 19.95
N ALA A 120 -4.16 -5.13 20.06
CA ALA A 120 -4.32 -6.02 21.20
C ALA A 120 -3.84 -5.39 22.52
N GLN A 121 -2.75 -4.62 22.51
CA GLN A 121 -2.25 -3.90 23.70
C GLN A 121 -3.25 -2.90 24.27
N TYR A 122 -4.25 -2.48 23.48
CA TYR A 122 -5.30 -1.55 23.91
C TYR A 122 -6.60 -2.23 24.32
N GLY A 123 -6.57 -3.56 24.49
CA GLY A 123 -7.75 -4.32 24.90
C GLY A 123 -8.80 -4.48 23.79
N ILE A 124 -8.44 -4.19 22.55
CA ILE A 124 -9.32 -4.42 21.40
C ILE A 124 -9.37 -5.93 21.17
N ARG A 125 -10.56 -6.51 21.33
CA ARG A 125 -10.74 -7.98 21.26
C ARG A 125 -10.83 -8.48 19.82
N ASP A 126 -11.46 -7.71 18.95
CA ASP A 126 -11.69 -8.06 17.54
C ASP A 126 -10.71 -7.30 16.63
N THR A 127 -9.43 -7.61 16.81
CA THR A 127 -8.33 -6.90 16.13
C THR A 127 -8.35 -7.14 14.63
N GLU A 128 -8.70 -8.36 14.19
CA GLU A 128 -8.77 -8.72 12.77
C GLU A 128 -9.86 -7.90 12.05
N ARG A 129 -11.06 -7.84 12.61
CA ARG A 129 -12.15 -7.04 12.04
C ARG A 129 -11.79 -5.56 11.91
N ILE A 130 -11.13 -5.00 12.91
CA ILE A 130 -10.67 -3.60 12.86
C ILE A 130 -9.62 -3.42 11.77
N MET A 131 -8.70 -4.37 11.63
CA MET A 131 -7.68 -4.33 10.58
C MET A 131 -8.31 -4.42 9.18
N GLU A 132 -9.22 -5.37 8.96
CA GLU A 132 -9.99 -5.49 7.72
C GLU A 132 -10.75 -4.21 7.38
N SER A 133 -11.33 -3.55 8.38
CA SER A 133 -12.06 -2.29 8.22
C SER A 133 -11.14 -1.15 7.77
N ILE A 134 -9.94 -1.06 8.34
CA ILE A 134 -8.91 -0.08 7.96
C ILE A 134 -8.44 -0.33 6.52
N GLU A 135 -8.09 -1.58 6.20
CA GLU A 135 -7.57 -1.97 4.89
C GLU A 135 -8.60 -1.73 3.79
N SER A 136 -9.84 -2.20 4.00
CA SER A 136 -10.94 -2.03 3.05
C SER A 136 -11.23 -0.55 2.78
N SER A 137 -11.27 0.26 3.84
CA SER A 137 -11.50 1.70 3.72
C SER A 137 -10.37 2.38 2.96
N LEU A 138 -9.11 2.06 3.29
CA LEU A 138 -7.93 2.62 2.60
C LEU A 138 -7.96 2.29 1.11
N ILE A 139 -8.11 1.01 0.76
CA ILE A 139 -8.14 0.56 -0.64
C ILE A 139 -9.31 1.22 -1.39
N GLY A 140 -10.51 1.26 -0.78
CA GLY A 140 -11.67 1.94 -1.36
C GLY A 140 -11.39 3.42 -1.66
N TYR A 141 -10.79 4.16 -0.73
CA TYR A 141 -10.43 5.55 -0.94
C TYR A 141 -9.36 5.72 -2.03
N LEU A 142 -8.33 4.87 -2.06
CA LEU A 142 -7.28 4.94 -3.09
C LEU A 142 -7.83 4.68 -4.49
N GLN A 143 -8.76 3.73 -4.65
CA GLN A 143 -9.41 3.45 -5.93
C GLN A 143 -10.37 4.56 -6.35
N LEU A 144 -11.22 5.01 -5.43
CA LEU A 144 -12.28 5.99 -5.73
C LEU A 144 -11.77 7.43 -5.82
N SER A 145 -10.61 7.75 -5.25
CA SER A 145 -10.05 9.10 -5.30
C SER A 145 -9.93 9.63 -6.73
N ARG A 146 -9.57 8.77 -7.69
CA ARG A 146 -9.45 9.13 -9.11
C ARG A 146 -10.81 9.47 -9.75
N VAL A 147 -11.85 8.74 -9.36
CA VAL A 147 -13.22 8.97 -9.84
C VAL A 147 -13.81 10.20 -9.16
N SER A 148 -13.58 10.34 -7.85
CA SER A 148 -14.09 11.47 -7.07
C SER A 148 -13.61 12.83 -7.61
N HIS A 149 -12.37 12.90 -8.08
CA HIS A 149 -11.85 14.11 -8.74
C HIS A 149 -12.60 14.47 -10.03
N SER A 150 -13.14 13.48 -10.71
CA SER A 150 -13.88 13.69 -11.97
C SER A 150 -15.37 14.01 -11.74
N LEU A 151 -15.88 13.73 -10.56
CA LEU A 151 -17.27 14.02 -10.21
C LEU A 151 -17.41 15.47 -9.73
N ARG A 152 -18.21 16.27 -10.47
CA ARG A 152 -18.43 17.72 -10.18
C ARG A 152 -18.91 17.99 -8.76
N HIS A 153 -19.64 17.07 -8.14
CA HIS A 153 -20.12 17.18 -6.76
C HIS A 153 -19.00 17.19 -5.71
N TYR A 154 -17.83 16.67 -6.03
CA TYR A 154 -16.68 16.60 -5.14
C TYR A 154 -15.61 17.65 -5.44
N ALA A 155 -15.82 18.49 -6.46
CA ALA A 155 -14.84 19.52 -6.86
C ALA A 155 -14.51 20.53 -5.74
N GLY A 156 -15.41 20.71 -4.77
CA GLY A 156 -15.21 21.57 -3.60
C GLY A 156 -14.58 20.87 -2.38
N HIS A 157 -14.46 19.54 -2.41
CA HIS A 157 -13.97 18.74 -1.27
C HIS A 157 -13.00 17.66 -1.74
N PRO A 158 -11.76 18.02 -2.11
CA PRO A 158 -10.79 17.05 -2.59
C PRO A 158 -10.49 16.02 -1.48
N LEU A 159 -10.44 14.73 -1.86
CA LEU A 159 -10.00 13.65 -0.98
C LEU A 159 -8.49 13.71 -0.80
N THR A 160 -8.03 14.61 0.07
CA THR A 160 -6.62 14.69 0.46
C THR A 160 -6.27 13.56 1.42
N ALA A 161 -4.98 13.25 1.58
CA ALA A 161 -4.52 12.26 2.55
C ALA A 161 -5.05 12.55 3.96
N ALA A 162 -5.06 13.81 4.37
CA ALA A 162 -5.59 14.22 5.69
C ALA A 162 -7.09 13.90 5.83
N VAL A 163 -7.89 14.20 4.81
CA VAL A 163 -9.33 13.91 4.81
C VAL A 163 -9.60 12.40 4.84
N ILE A 164 -8.85 11.63 4.06
CA ILE A 164 -8.97 10.16 4.04
C ILE A 164 -8.61 9.58 5.42
N ALA A 165 -7.47 9.97 5.96
CA ALA A 165 -7.02 9.51 7.27
C ALA A 165 -8.03 9.84 8.38
N GLU A 166 -8.55 11.07 8.42
CA GLU A 166 -9.55 11.46 9.43
C GLU A 166 -10.85 10.65 9.31
N ARG A 167 -11.30 10.38 8.09
CA ARG A 167 -12.50 9.54 7.88
C ARG A 167 -12.30 8.12 8.36
N ILE A 168 -11.14 7.51 8.09
CA ILE A 168 -10.81 6.17 8.57
C ILE A 168 -10.72 6.19 10.10
N CYS A 169 -10.02 7.14 10.71
CA CYS A 169 -9.93 7.27 12.16
C CYS A 169 -11.31 7.44 12.81
N ALA A 170 -12.17 8.30 12.24
CA ALA A 170 -13.53 8.51 12.74
C ALA A 170 -14.42 7.24 12.63
N GLN A 171 -14.23 6.45 11.57
CA GLN A 171 -14.90 5.17 11.41
C GLN A 171 -14.46 4.21 12.51
N ILE A 172 -13.16 4.02 12.71
CA ILE A 172 -12.62 3.11 13.72
C ILE A 172 -13.01 3.53 15.13
N ARG A 173 -13.00 4.83 15.46
CA ARG A 173 -13.51 5.30 16.78
C ARG A 173 -14.94 4.85 17.03
N ARG A 174 -15.81 4.89 16.02
CA ARG A 174 -17.22 4.43 16.16
C ARG A 174 -17.30 2.91 16.34
N GLU A 175 -16.46 2.15 15.64
CA GLU A 175 -16.43 0.69 15.77
C GLU A 175 -15.87 0.23 17.13
N LEU A 176 -15.08 1.06 17.80
CA LEU A 176 -14.51 0.79 19.12
C LEU A 176 -15.41 1.25 20.27
N GLN A 177 -16.49 1.98 19.99
CA GLN A 177 -17.47 2.34 21.01
C GLN A 177 -18.32 1.11 21.37
N PRO A 178 -18.55 0.87 22.68
CA PRO A 178 -19.35 -0.26 23.13
C PRO A 178 -20.81 -0.18 22.68
#